data_e5e19b270c48174053abcd8da4680700
#
_entry.id   e5e19b270c48174053abcd8da4680700
#
_cell.length_a   1.000
_cell.length_b   1.000
_cell.length_c   1.000
_cell.angle_alpha   90.00
_cell.angle_beta   90.00
_cell.angle_gamma   90.00
#
_symmetry.space_group_name_H-M   'P 1'
#
loop_
_entity.id
_entity.type
_entity.pdbx_description
1 polymer ?
#
loop_
_entity_poly.entity_id
_entity_poly.type
_entity_poly.pdbx_seq_one_letter_code
_entity_poly.pdbx_strand_id
1 'polypeptide(L)'
;MIKESPTIRKKGVEGVEMYPAFMNALALGYERIVAWADILDRINVYPVPDGDTGRNLAITLGACRNINGNPDSLSREILLSARGNSGNIAAGFLAGFLTCKDLSSLPVSAEAGRNLAYQAVPNPQQGTMISLFDTLVTSLKRTPPEETGIWVESIIHDMEETVRNTREQLLELREAGVVDAGALGMLVFFDPLLNTLAGRTVRPSLFTDDLKDSFNISGTWQDRKYQGYCLDVLLKIEHEEQEVVKHIMDVGESLVAMPHGECLKVHLHATDRERVRQDLTAIGAILSWAEDDLAEQTFRFSEPRKDQAIHIMTDAAGSITRDLAQSLGITLLNSYIAIGNRFLPETYVDPSQLFAAMKAGAKVSTGQASTVERYECYNNVMKIHDRVLYLCVGSFYTGNYDVATQWKAENDPDDRMTIIDTGVACGKLGLVARAAAELSLTVSNPKEVIAFVSGAIQNVQEYIFLDTLQFLAAGGRMSKTGAFFGDVLRIKPIVSPYPDGARKIAVVRSLTDQVKFAFRRLEQNILKDQKATLLLEYSDNKERLEGEIKPEIERRFPLVQVIIQPLSLTSAAHMGPGSWGMAFLKEDSQKNDSYV
;
A
#
# COMPACT_ATOMS: atom_id res chain seq x y z
N MET A 1 -1.92 -16.55 27.54
CA MET A 1 -3.32 -16.96 27.75
C MET A 1 -4.13 -16.36 26.63
N ILE A 2 -4.32 -17.13 25.57
CA ILE A 2 -5.13 -16.78 24.39
C ILE A 2 -6.57 -16.85 24.87
N LYS A 3 -7.27 -15.71 24.86
CA LYS A 3 -8.72 -15.71 25.06
C LYS A 3 -9.36 -16.34 23.83
N GLU A 4 -9.93 -17.51 24.03
CA GLU A 4 -10.75 -18.22 23.05
C GLU A 4 -11.84 -17.28 22.51
N SER A 5 -11.98 -17.27 21.18
CA SER A 5 -13.12 -16.66 20.49
C SER A 5 -14.42 -17.26 21.04
N PRO A 6 -15.48 -16.49 21.22
CA PRO A 6 -16.73 -17.01 21.73
C PRO A 6 -17.33 -18.00 20.75
N THR A 7 -17.40 -19.25 21.17
CA THR A 7 -18.12 -20.32 20.48
C THR A 7 -19.60 -19.94 20.43
N ILE A 8 -20.12 -19.67 19.25
CA ILE A 8 -21.55 -19.41 19.02
C ILE A 8 -22.30 -20.72 19.31
N ARG A 9 -22.95 -20.78 20.50
CA ARG A 9 -23.85 -21.87 20.84
C ARG A 9 -25.11 -21.75 19.98
N LYS A 10 -25.48 -22.88 19.34
CA LYS A 10 -26.76 -23.11 18.67
C LYS A 10 -27.94 -22.69 19.52
N LYS A 11 -28.61 -21.61 19.17
CA LYS A 11 -30.04 -21.36 19.45
C LYS A 11 -30.61 -20.84 18.14
N GLY A 12 -31.71 -21.43 17.72
CA GLY A 12 -32.45 -21.00 16.53
C GLY A 12 -32.68 -19.49 16.59
N VAL A 13 -32.24 -18.81 15.59
CA VAL A 13 -32.25 -17.36 15.52
C VAL A 13 -32.98 -16.97 14.25
N GLU A 14 -34.24 -16.71 14.37
CA GLU A 14 -34.91 -15.74 13.51
C GLU A 14 -34.23 -14.37 13.77
N GLY A 15 -33.57 -13.79 12.74
CA GLY A 15 -33.17 -12.41 12.75
C GLY A 15 -31.80 -12.04 13.38
N VAL A 16 -30.76 -12.90 13.39
CA VAL A 16 -29.42 -12.44 13.71
C VAL A 16 -28.86 -11.71 12.49
N GLU A 17 -28.63 -10.43 12.72
CA GLU A 17 -28.06 -9.47 11.79
C GLU A 17 -26.85 -10.05 11.03
N MET A 18 -27.05 -10.49 9.78
CA MET A 18 -25.94 -10.86 8.88
C MET A 18 -24.99 -9.67 8.64
N TYR A 19 -25.47 -8.47 8.89
CA TYR A 19 -24.74 -7.24 8.62
C TYR A 19 -23.37 -7.15 9.30
N PRO A 20 -23.16 -7.40 10.59
CA PRO A 20 -21.84 -7.37 11.21
C PRO A 20 -20.90 -8.45 10.65
N ALA A 21 -21.43 -9.65 10.35
CA ALA A 21 -20.65 -10.73 9.74
C ALA A 21 -20.23 -10.38 8.31
N PHE A 22 -21.11 -9.76 7.54
CA PHE A 22 -20.85 -9.30 6.19
C PHE A 22 -19.78 -8.19 6.15
N MET A 23 -19.87 -7.20 7.03
CA MET A 23 -18.87 -6.15 7.15
C MET A 23 -17.50 -6.69 7.57
N ASN A 24 -17.46 -7.65 8.49
CA ASN A 24 -16.23 -8.34 8.87
C ASN A 24 -15.65 -9.14 7.69
N ALA A 25 -16.48 -9.81 6.92
CA ALA A 25 -16.08 -10.56 5.73
C ALA A 25 -15.45 -9.64 4.65
N LEU A 26 -16.06 -8.47 4.41
CA LEU A 26 -15.51 -7.45 3.52
C LEU A 26 -14.15 -6.93 4.01
N ALA A 27 -14.02 -6.68 5.31
CA ALA A 27 -12.77 -6.22 5.90
C ALA A 27 -11.64 -7.25 5.73
N LEU A 28 -11.90 -8.54 5.93
CA LEU A 28 -10.92 -9.61 5.71
C LEU A 28 -10.54 -9.75 4.22
N GLY A 29 -11.52 -9.61 3.31
CA GLY A 29 -11.25 -9.54 1.87
C GLY A 29 -10.31 -8.38 1.52
N TYR A 30 -10.56 -7.21 2.07
CA TYR A 30 -9.73 -6.04 1.89
C TYR A 30 -8.30 -6.22 2.43
N GLU A 31 -8.15 -6.74 3.66
CA GLU A 31 -6.84 -6.99 4.28
C GLU A 31 -5.99 -7.94 3.42
N ARG A 32 -6.62 -8.94 2.80
CA ARG A 32 -5.93 -9.83 1.89
C ARG A 32 -5.53 -9.15 0.58
N ILE A 33 -6.36 -8.26 0.02
CA ILE A 33 -5.97 -7.43 -1.14
C ILE A 33 -4.72 -6.61 -0.83
N VAL A 34 -4.64 -5.97 0.34
CA VAL A 34 -3.44 -5.19 0.71
C VAL A 34 -2.20 -6.07 0.81
N ALA A 35 -2.32 -7.26 1.41
CA ALA A 35 -1.22 -8.22 1.51
C ALA A 35 -0.75 -8.77 0.15
N TRP A 36 -1.61 -8.76 -0.86
CA TRP A 36 -1.32 -9.25 -2.21
C TRP A 36 -0.99 -8.15 -3.22
N ALA A 37 -1.10 -6.89 -2.82
CA ALA A 37 -1.00 -5.76 -3.74
C ALA A 37 0.29 -5.76 -4.56
N ASP A 38 1.44 -6.06 -3.95
CA ASP A 38 2.73 -6.10 -4.65
C ASP A 38 2.83 -7.25 -5.67
N ILE A 39 2.16 -8.39 -5.42
CA ILE A 39 2.06 -9.49 -6.40
C ILE A 39 1.18 -9.08 -7.55
N LEU A 40 0.02 -8.48 -7.26
CA LEU A 40 -0.92 -8.03 -8.30
C LEU A 40 -0.31 -6.95 -9.19
N ASP A 41 0.40 -5.98 -8.61
CA ASP A 41 1.15 -4.97 -9.36
C ASP A 41 2.24 -5.62 -10.23
N ARG A 42 2.91 -6.64 -9.70
CA ARG A 42 4.00 -7.35 -10.39
C ARG A 42 3.59 -8.06 -11.67
N ILE A 43 2.36 -8.56 -11.73
CA ILE A 43 1.83 -9.33 -12.88
C ILE A 43 0.87 -8.52 -13.76
N ASN A 44 0.75 -7.22 -13.53
CA ASN A 44 -0.18 -6.33 -14.23
C ASN A 44 0.31 -5.97 -15.62
N VAL A 45 0.14 -6.88 -16.59
CA VAL A 45 0.54 -6.68 -17.99
C VAL A 45 -0.61 -6.28 -18.92
N TYR A 46 -1.86 -6.38 -18.48
CA TYR A 46 -3.05 -6.11 -19.28
C TYR A 46 -4.02 -5.17 -18.55
N PRO A 47 -4.67 -4.20 -19.23
CA PRO A 47 -4.50 -3.85 -20.67
C PRO A 47 -3.20 -3.07 -20.94
N VAL A 48 -2.61 -2.47 -19.92
CA VAL A 48 -1.35 -1.72 -19.95
C VAL A 48 -0.46 -2.22 -18.82
N PRO A 49 0.85 -2.44 -19.05
CA PRO A 49 1.78 -2.86 -18.02
C PRO A 49 2.24 -1.65 -17.17
N ASP A 50 1.36 -1.12 -16.34
CA ASP A 50 1.57 0.04 -15.48
C ASP A 50 1.86 -0.34 -14.02
N GLY A 51 1.62 -1.62 -13.66
CA GLY A 51 2.01 -2.16 -12.35
C GLY A 51 1.23 -1.56 -11.19
N ASP A 52 -0.06 -1.29 -11.35
CA ASP A 52 -0.85 -0.57 -10.35
C ASP A 52 -2.17 -1.25 -9.94
N THR A 53 -2.50 -2.43 -10.48
CA THR A 53 -3.76 -3.14 -10.19
C THR A 53 -3.96 -3.39 -8.69
N GLY A 54 -2.94 -3.86 -7.99
CA GLY A 54 -3.02 -4.13 -6.55
C GLY A 54 -3.21 -2.86 -5.73
N ARG A 55 -2.46 -1.81 -6.06
CA ARG A 55 -2.60 -0.48 -5.49
C ARG A 55 -3.99 0.10 -5.72
N ASN A 56 -4.50 0.02 -6.95
CA ASN A 56 -5.80 0.54 -7.33
C ASN A 56 -6.94 -0.17 -6.60
N LEU A 57 -6.89 -1.51 -6.48
CA LEU A 57 -7.83 -2.28 -5.69
C LEU A 57 -7.75 -1.92 -4.20
N ALA A 58 -6.55 -1.80 -3.63
CA ALA A 58 -6.37 -1.44 -2.22
C ALA A 58 -6.90 -0.04 -1.90
N ILE A 59 -6.70 0.95 -2.78
CA ILE A 59 -7.26 2.30 -2.60
C ILE A 59 -8.80 2.26 -2.73
N THR A 60 -9.31 1.59 -3.75
CA THR A 60 -10.74 1.51 -4.04
C THR A 60 -11.52 0.84 -2.92
N LEU A 61 -11.02 -0.30 -2.44
CA LEU A 61 -11.69 -1.13 -1.43
C LEU A 61 -11.39 -0.70 0.00
N GLY A 62 -10.63 0.38 0.21
CA GLY A 62 -10.20 0.83 1.53
C GLY A 62 -11.35 1.09 2.52
N ALA A 63 -12.51 1.52 2.01
CA ALA A 63 -13.71 1.71 2.81
C ALA A 63 -14.25 0.40 3.41
N CYS A 64 -13.97 -0.77 2.83
CA CYS A 64 -14.37 -2.08 3.35
C CYS A 64 -13.77 -2.40 4.74
N ARG A 65 -12.71 -1.72 5.15
CA ARG A 65 -12.14 -1.89 6.49
C ARG A 65 -13.01 -1.27 7.61
N ASN A 66 -13.93 -0.39 7.27
CA ASN A 66 -14.81 0.24 8.25
C ASN A 66 -16.01 -0.66 8.59
N ILE A 67 -15.83 -1.56 9.55
CA ILE A 67 -16.85 -2.53 10.00
C ILE A 67 -18.10 -1.90 10.62
N ASN A 68 -18.10 -0.61 10.94
CA ASN A 68 -19.23 0.13 11.49
C ASN A 68 -19.97 0.98 10.44
N GLY A 69 -19.62 0.83 9.16
CA GLY A 69 -20.20 1.61 8.06
C GLY A 69 -21.65 1.16 7.72
N ASN A 70 -22.39 2.00 7.02
CA ASN A 70 -23.70 1.66 6.42
C ASN A 70 -23.46 1.21 4.96
N PRO A 71 -24.12 0.17 4.41
CA PRO A 71 -23.94 -0.30 3.03
C PRO A 71 -24.07 0.80 1.97
N ASP A 72 -25.04 1.69 2.10
CA ASP A 72 -25.25 2.77 1.13
C ASP A 72 -24.09 3.78 1.14
N SER A 73 -23.60 4.13 2.35
CA SER A 73 -22.41 4.98 2.48
C SER A 73 -21.16 4.27 1.99
N LEU A 74 -21.02 2.96 2.24
CA LEU A 74 -19.90 2.14 1.82
C LEU A 74 -19.80 2.07 0.29
N SER A 75 -20.92 1.78 -0.39
CA SER A 75 -20.96 1.76 -1.86
C SER A 75 -20.50 3.10 -2.45
N ARG A 76 -21.00 4.21 -1.89
CA ARG A 76 -20.59 5.55 -2.31
C ARG A 76 -19.11 5.83 -2.06
N GLU A 77 -18.59 5.47 -0.89
CA GLU A 77 -17.17 5.67 -0.54
C GLU A 77 -16.24 4.87 -1.45
N ILE A 78 -16.59 3.61 -1.78
CA ILE A 78 -15.85 2.77 -2.72
C ILE A 78 -15.83 3.43 -4.10
N LEU A 79 -16.97 3.87 -4.62
CA LEU A 79 -17.06 4.52 -5.91
C LEU A 79 -16.22 5.81 -5.99
N LEU A 80 -16.32 6.67 -4.97
CA LEU A 80 -15.55 7.92 -4.94
C LEU A 80 -14.03 7.68 -4.81
N SER A 81 -13.63 6.54 -4.25
CA SER A 81 -12.23 6.13 -4.08
C SER A 81 -11.71 5.34 -5.27
N ALA A 82 -12.57 4.93 -6.21
CA ALA A 82 -12.21 4.06 -7.32
C ALA A 82 -11.06 4.64 -8.15
N ARG A 83 -10.08 3.78 -8.47
CA ARG A 83 -8.89 4.13 -9.26
C ARG A 83 -8.57 3.06 -10.29
N GLY A 84 -8.06 3.50 -11.44
CA GLY A 84 -7.66 2.63 -12.52
C GLY A 84 -8.82 1.81 -13.10
N ASN A 85 -8.55 0.98 -14.09
CA ASN A 85 -9.53 0.05 -14.65
C ASN A 85 -10.05 -0.93 -13.60
N SER A 86 -9.13 -1.61 -12.91
CA SER A 86 -9.45 -2.66 -11.94
C SER A 86 -10.29 -2.13 -10.77
N GLY A 87 -9.94 -0.96 -10.22
CA GLY A 87 -10.70 -0.36 -9.13
C GLY A 87 -12.09 0.09 -9.53
N ASN A 88 -12.25 0.72 -10.71
CA ASN A 88 -13.56 1.15 -11.19
C ASN A 88 -14.49 -0.03 -11.51
N ILE A 89 -13.97 -1.11 -12.12
CA ILE A 89 -14.74 -2.33 -12.38
C ILE A 89 -15.15 -3.02 -11.06
N ALA A 90 -14.23 -3.12 -10.09
CA ALA A 90 -14.52 -3.68 -8.77
C ALA A 90 -15.55 -2.84 -8.01
N ALA A 91 -15.48 -1.50 -8.09
CA ALA A 91 -16.47 -0.60 -7.50
C ALA A 91 -17.86 -0.81 -8.10
N GLY A 92 -17.95 -0.99 -9.43
CA GLY A 92 -19.18 -1.33 -10.12
C GLY A 92 -19.78 -2.64 -9.64
N PHE A 93 -18.97 -3.68 -9.54
CA PHE A 93 -19.44 -4.96 -8.99
C PHE A 93 -19.95 -4.79 -7.56
N LEU A 94 -19.20 -4.14 -6.69
CA LEU A 94 -19.57 -3.98 -5.28
C LEU A 94 -20.81 -3.12 -5.09
N ALA A 95 -21.09 -2.17 -5.96
CA ALA A 95 -22.33 -1.39 -5.88
C ALA A 95 -23.59 -2.26 -5.93
N GLY A 96 -23.60 -3.31 -6.76
CA GLY A 96 -24.68 -4.30 -6.76
C GLY A 96 -24.57 -5.35 -5.67
N PHE A 97 -23.36 -5.83 -5.39
CA PHE A 97 -23.10 -6.89 -4.42
C PHE A 97 -23.45 -6.48 -2.98
N LEU A 98 -23.23 -5.22 -2.60
CA LEU A 98 -23.55 -4.66 -1.28
C LEU A 98 -25.05 -4.55 -1.01
N THR A 99 -25.92 -4.81 -1.99
CA THR A 99 -27.37 -4.94 -1.77
C THR A 99 -27.77 -6.25 -1.07
N CYS A 100 -26.80 -7.15 -0.83
CA CYS A 100 -26.98 -8.43 -0.17
C CYS A 100 -27.49 -8.25 1.26
N LYS A 101 -28.63 -8.89 1.58
CA LYS A 101 -29.29 -8.81 2.90
C LYS A 101 -29.07 -10.06 3.75
N ASP A 102 -28.95 -11.20 3.10
CA ASP A 102 -28.78 -12.52 3.71
C ASP A 102 -28.11 -13.49 2.73
N LEU A 103 -27.75 -14.69 3.19
CA LEU A 103 -27.09 -15.69 2.33
C LEU A 103 -27.96 -16.10 1.14
N SER A 104 -29.28 -16.10 1.26
CA SER A 104 -30.18 -16.48 0.17
C SER A 104 -30.23 -15.45 -0.95
N SER A 105 -29.98 -14.18 -0.63
CA SER A 105 -29.91 -13.06 -1.59
C SER A 105 -28.54 -12.91 -2.26
N LEU A 106 -27.52 -13.63 -1.81
CA LEU A 106 -26.15 -13.53 -2.33
C LEU A 106 -26.06 -13.76 -3.84
N PRO A 107 -26.71 -14.80 -4.44
CA PRO A 107 -26.67 -15.00 -5.91
C PRO A 107 -27.28 -13.84 -6.70
N VAL A 108 -28.37 -13.26 -6.21
CA VAL A 108 -29.06 -12.13 -6.86
C VAL A 108 -28.21 -10.86 -6.77
N SER A 109 -27.61 -10.60 -5.61
CA SER A 109 -26.73 -9.45 -5.40
C SER A 109 -25.43 -9.56 -6.21
N ALA A 110 -24.86 -10.76 -6.31
CA ALA A 110 -23.71 -11.01 -7.18
C ALA A 110 -24.05 -10.77 -8.67
N GLU A 111 -25.25 -11.20 -9.12
CA GLU A 111 -25.71 -10.93 -10.49
C GLU A 111 -25.92 -9.42 -10.74
N ALA A 112 -26.50 -8.70 -9.80
CA ALA A 112 -26.64 -7.25 -9.88
C ALA A 112 -25.27 -6.57 -9.98
N GLY A 113 -24.30 -7.00 -9.17
CA GLY A 113 -22.92 -6.52 -9.22
C GLY A 113 -22.24 -6.79 -10.56
N ARG A 114 -22.34 -8.03 -11.07
CA ARG A 114 -21.82 -8.39 -12.39
C ARG A 114 -22.40 -7.48 -13.49
N ASN A 115 -23.72 -7.26 -13.49
CA ASN A 115 -24.37 -6.43 -14.51
C ASN A 115 -23.86 -4.99 -14.48
N LEU A 116 -23.65 -4.42 -13.30
CA LEU A 116 -23.08 -3.08 -13.15
C LEU A 116 -21.61 -3.03 -13.61
N ALA A 117 -20.82 -4.08 -13.31
CA ALA A 117 -19.44 -4.17 -13.81
C ALA A 117 -19.37 -4.23 -15.35
N TYR A 118 -20.28 -4.97 -15.97
CA TYR A 118 -20.41 -5.00 -17.44
C TYR A 118 -20.80 -3.65 -18.02
N GLN A 119 -21.71 -2.91 -17.38
CA GLN A 119 -22.12 -1.59 -17.83
C GLN A 119 -21.00 -0.54 -17.74
N ALA A 120 -20.07 -0.72 -16.77
CA ALA A 120 -18.95 0.19 -16.57
C ALA A 120 -17.92 0.13 -17.71
N VAL A 121 -17.83 -0.98 -18.44
CA VAL A 121 -16.81 -1.24 -19.46
C VAL A 121 -17.47 -1.31 -20.83
N PRO A 122 -17.19 -0.36 -21.77
CA PRO A 122 -17.81 -0.38 -23.10
C PRO A 122 -17.53 -1.66 -23.90
N ASN A 123 -16.32 -2.22 -23.79
CA ASN A 123 -15.89 -3.42 -24.51
C ASN A 123 -15.33 -4.48 -23.53
N PRO A 124 -16.18 -5.15 -22.74
CA PRO A 124 -15.73 -6.11 -21.74
C PRO A 124 -15.05 -7.31 -22.40
N GLN A 125 -13.83 -7.62 -21.95
CA GLN A 125 -13.03 -8.72 -22.48
C GLN A 125 -13.12 -9.96 -21.58
N GLN A 126 -13.32 -11.14 -22.20
CA GLN A 126 -13.18 -12.40 -21.50
C GLN A 126 -11.71 -12.67 -21.18
N GLY A 127 -11.44 -13.43 -20.12
CA GLY A 127 -10.06 -13.62 -19.62
C GLY A 127 -9.60 -12.54 -18.66
N THR A 128 -10.53 -11.74 -18.12
CA THR A 128 -10.27 -10.69 -17.15
C THR A 128 -11.13 -10.86 -15.89
N MET A 129 -11.12 -9.87 -15.01
CA MET A 129 -11.99 -9.76 -13.83
C MET A 129 -13.48 -10.00 -14.16
N ILE A 130 -13.93 -9.64 -15.36
CA ILE A 130 -15.31 -9.86 -15.83
C ILE A 130 -15.65 -11.34 -15.87
N SER A 131 -14.74 -12.20 -16.39
CA SER A 131 -14.93 -13.66 -16.41
C SER A 131 -15.04 -14.25 -15.01
N LEU A 132 -14.30 -13.70 -14.04
CA LEU A 132 -14.40 -14.13 -12.65
C LEU A 132 -15.78 -13.82 -12.05
N PHE A 133 -16.36 -12.66 -12.35
CA PHE A 133 -17.70 -12.31 -11.90
C PHE A 133 -18.77 -13.20 -12.54
N ASP A 134 -18.62 -13.58 -13.83
CA ASP A 134 -19.50 -14.54 -14.48
C ASP A 134 -19.45 -15.91 -13.79
N THR A 135 -18.25 -16.37 -13.44
CA THR A 135 -18.06 -17.63 -12.73
C THR A 135 -18.67 -17.57 -11.34
N LEU A 136 -18.43 -16.52 -10.58
CA LEU A 136 -19.03 -16.34 -9.24
C LEU A 136 -20.55 -16.42 -9.28
N VAL A 137 -21.20 -15.70 -10.20
CA VAL A 137 -22.66 -15.72 -10.36
C VAL A 137 -23.16 -17.11 -10.77
N THR A 138 -22.50 -17.74 -11.73
CA THR A 138 -22.89 -19.07 -12.24
C THR A 138 -22.78 -20.13 -11.15
N SER A 139 -21.67 -20.12 -10.40
CA SER A 139 -21.41 -21.07 -9.32
C SER A 139 -22.35 -20.87 -8.13
N LEU A 140 -22.65 -19.61 -7.74
CA LEU A 140 -23.64 -19.29 -6.71
C LEU A 140 -25.06 -19.74 -7.08
N LYS A 141 -25.43 -19.67 -8.37
CA LYS A 141 -26.73 -20.17 -8.84
C LYS A 141 -26.78 -21.70 -8.89
N ARG A 142 -25.67 -22.35 -9.25
CA ARG A 142 -25.55 -23.79 -9.31
C ARG A 142 -25.51 -24.44 -7.92
N THR A 143 -24.79 -23.82 -7.00
CA THR A 143 -24.59 -24.28 -5.63
C THR A 143 -24.98 -23.15 -4.68
N PRO A 144 -26.30 -22.97 -4.41
CA PRO A 144 -26.76 -21.88 -3.57
C PRO A 144 -26.18 -21.95 -2.14
N PRO A 145 -25.90 -20.80 -1.51
CA PRO A 145 -25.41 -20.75 -0.16
C PRO A 145 -26.35 -21.40 0.86
N GLU A 146 -25.80 -22.27 1.69
CA GLU A 146 -26.49 -22.94 2.79
C GLU A 146 -25.72 -22.78 4.10
N GLU A 147 -26.36 -22.99 5.24
CA GLU A 147 -25.74 -22.90 6.56
C GLU A 147 -24.58 -23.88 6.79
N THR A 148 -24.53 -24.97 6.03
CA THR A 148 -23.47 -25.99 6.13
C THR A 148 -22.10 -25.50 5.68
N GLY A 149 -22.03 -24.42 4.90
CA GLY A 149 -20.78 -23.83 4.37
C GLY A 149 -20.05 -24.68 3.35
N ILE A 150 -20.57 -25.83 2.94
CA ILE A 150 -19.92 -26.76 1.96
C ILE A 150 -19.84 -26.11 0.57
N TRP A 151 -20.80 -25.27 0.23
CA TRP A 151 -20.91 -24.57 -1.05
C TRP A 151 -19.67 -23.73 -1.43
N VAL A 152 -18.93 -23.20 -0.43
CA VAL A 152 -17.79 -22.30 -0.66
C VAL A 152 -16.66 -22.98 -1.40
N GLU A 153 -16.30 -24.21 -1.05
CA GLU A 153 -15.18 -24.92 -1.69
C GLU A 153 -15.37 -25.08 -3.19
N SER A 154 -16.58 -25.46 -3.62
CA SER A 154 -16.88 -25.57 -5.05
C SER A 154 -16.79 -24.23 -5.77
N ILE A 155 -17.28 -23.15 -5.16
CA ILE A 155 -17.26 -21.81 -5.77
C ILE A 155 -15.82 -21.30 -5.88
N ILE A 156 -15.02 -21.43 -4.82
CA ILE A 156 -13.62 -21.01 -4.84
C ILE A 156 -12.84 -21.83 -5.89
N HIS A 157 -13.05 -23.13 -5.95
CA HIS A 157 -12.41 -23.98 -6.97
C HIS A 157 -12.74 -23.53 -8.41
N ASP A 158 -14.02 -23.25 -8.71
CA ASP A 158 -14.41 -22.74 -10.03
C ASP A 158 -13.76 -21.40 -10.36
N MET A 159 -13.67 -20.51 -9.36
CA MET A 159 -13.02 -19.20 -9.50
C MET A 159 -11.51 -19.34 -9.71
N GLU A 160 -10.84 -20.24 -9.00
CA GLU A 160 -9.42 -20.57 -9.19
C GLU A 160 -9.14 -21.07 -10.60
N GLU A 161 -9.99 -21.99 -11.11
CA GLU A 161 -9.89 -22.49 -12.47
C GLU A 161 -10.07 -21.37 -13.49
N THR A 162 -11.03 -20.45 -13.25
CA THR A 162 -11.24 -19.29 -14.11
C THR A 162 -9.99 -18.40 -14.14
N VAL A 163 -9.41 -18.06 -12.98
CA VAL A 163 -8.18 -17.25 -12.92
C VAL A 163 -7.04 -17.95 -13.66
N ARG A 164 -6.84 -19.24 -13.46
CA ARG A 164 -5.80 -20.01 -14.16
C ARG A 164 -5.97 -19.94 -15.68
N ASN A 165 -7.21 -20.04 -16.16
CA ASN A 165 -7.52 -20.04 -17.59
C ASN A 165 -7.36 -18.66 -18.25
N THR A 166 -7.33 -17.54 -17.49
CA THR A 166 -7.10 -16.19 -18.04
C THR A 166 -5.79 -16.11 -18.80
N ARG A 167 -4.75 -16.83 -18.34
CA ARG A 167 -3.43 -16.90 -18.99
C ARG A 167 -3.50 -17.29 -20.46
N GLU A 168 -4.44 -18.17 -20.85
CA GLU A 168 -4.55 -18.68 -22.21
C GLU A 168 -5.54 -17.87 -23.07
N GLN A 169 -6.36 -17.02 -22.45
CA GLN A 169 -7.45 -16.31 -23.14
C GLN A 169 -7.00 -15.00 -23.79
N LEU A 170 -6.03 -14.30 -23.18
CA LEU A 170 -5.48 -13.04 -23.71
C LEU A 170 -4.03 -13.25 -24.18
N LEU A 171 -3.69 -12.64 -25.32
CA LEU A 171 -2.36 -12.78 -25.92
C LEU A 171 -1.27 -12.25 -24.99
N GLU A 172 -1.50 -11.09 -24.40
CA GLU A 172 -0.58 -10.41 -23.50
C GLU A 172 -0.26 -11.26 -22.27
N LEU A 173 -1.27 -11.87 -21.66
CA LEU A 173 -1.11 -12.74 -20.48
C LEU A 173 -0.36 -14.03 -20.84
N ARG A 174 -0.65 -14.61 -22.00
CA ARG A 174 0.04 -15.81 -22.49
C ARG A 174 1.50 -15.55 -22.81
N GLU A 175 1.82 -14.42 -23.48
CA GLU A 175 3.19 -14.04 -23.79
C GLU A 175 3.99 -13.74 -22.52
N ALA A 176 3.36 -13.07 -21.55
CA ALA A 176 3.97 -12.78 -20.26
C ALA A 176 4.05 -14.00 -19.33
N GLY A 177 3.24 -15.04 -19.59
CA GLY A 177 3.19 -16.25 -18.76
C GLY A 177 2.49 -16.05 -17.41
N VAL A 178 1.64 -15.02 -17.28
CA VAL A 178 0.96 -14.66 -16.03
C VAL A 178 -0.56 -14.75 -16.16
N VAL A 179 -1.26 -14.77 -15.03
CA VAL A 179 -2.72 -14.66 -14.97
C VAL A 179 -3.17 -13.18 -14.94
N ASP A 180 -4.46 -12.92 -15.21
CA ASP A 180 -5.00 -11.56 -15.08
C ASP A 180 -4.94 -11.07 -13.65
N ALA A 181 -4.28 -9.92 -13.43
CA ALA A 181 -4.07 -9.35 -12.11
C ALA A 181 -5.39 -8.93 -11.44
N GLY A 182 -6.34 -8.42 -12.21
CA GLY A 182 -7.65 -8.03 -11.72
C GLY A 182 -8.51 -9.22 -11.29
N ALA A 183 -8.53 -10.29 -12.10
CA ALA A 183 -9.22 -11.53 -11.77
C ALA A 183 -8.62 -12.18 -10.51
N LEU A 184 -7.29 -12.28 -10.43
CA LEU A 184 -6.61 -12.80 -9.24
C LEU A 184 -6.92 -11.92 -8.01
N GLY A 185 -6.90 -10.60 -8.14
CA GLY A 185 -7.22 -9.69 -7.05
C GLY A 185 -8.63 -9.91 -6.50
N MET A 186 -9.63 -10.07 -7.37
CA MET A 186 -10.99 -10.33 -6.90
C MET A 186 -11.16 -11.74 -6.35
N LEU A 187 -10.45 -12.77 -6.85
CA LEU A 187 -10.42 -14.08 -6.20
C LEU A 187 -9.85 -13.97 -4.77
N VAL A 188 -8.73 -13.25 -4.62
CA VAL A 188 -8.09 -12.96 -3.32
C VAL A 188 -9.04 -12.25 -2.36
N PHE A 189 -9.88 -11.36 -2.86
CA PHE A 189 -10.91 -10.68 -2.08
C PHE A 189 -12.07 -11.59 -1.68
N PHE A 190 -12.59 -12.39 -2.62
CA PHE A 190 -13.77 -13.24 -2.37
C PHE A 190 -13.49 -14.48 -1.53
N ASP A 191 -12.28 -15.05 -1.59
CA ASP A 191 -11.95 -16.24 -0.81
C ASP A 191 -12.19 -16.05 0.70
N PRO A 192 -11.57 -15.08 1.40
CA PRO A 192 -11.84 -14.87 2.82
C PRO A 192 -13.26 -14.37 3.08
N LEU A 193 -13.84 -13.58 2.16
CA LEU A 193 -15.21 -13.09 2.28
C LEU A 193 -16.20 -14.23 2.32
N LEU A 194 -16.17 -15.12 1.33
CA LEU A 194 -17.11 -16.26 1.23
C LEU A 194 -16.90 -17.26 2.37
N ASN A 195 -15.65 -17.58 2.73
CA ASN A 195 -15.35 -18.44 3.87
C ASN A 195 -15.90 -17.88 5.17
N THR A 196 -15.76 -16.57 5.40
CA THR A 196 -16.29 -15.90 6.60
C THR A 196 -17.83 -15.95 6.64
N LEU A 197 -18.49 -15.67 5.51
CA LEU A 197 -19.95 -15.77 5.40
C LEU A 197 -20.48 -17.18 5.63
N ALA A 198 -19.71 -18.19 5.28
CA ALA A 198 -20.02 -19.59 5.55
C ALA A 198 -19.66 -20.06 6.97
N GLY A 199 -19.22 -19.14 7.85
CA GLY A 199 -18.82 -19.47 9.22
C GLY A 199 -17.54 -20.31 9.31
N ARG A 200 -16.72 -20.33 8.26
CA ARG A 200 -15.46 -21.09 8.18
C ARG A 200 -14.29 -20.24 8.66
N THR A 201 -13.27 -20.90 9.19
CA THR A 201 -12.01 -20.22 9.53
C THR A 201 -11.28 -19.85 8.25
N VAL A 202 -10.96 -18.58 8.11
CA VAL A 202 -10.12 -18.10 7.00
C VAL A 202 -8.70 -18.66 7.20
N ARG A 203 -8.22 -19.40 6.22
CA ARG A 203 -6.85 -19.94 6.18
C ARG A 203 -6.04 -19.17 5.16
N PRO A 204 -4.69 -19.19 5.25
CA PRO A 204 -3.84 -18.74 4.16
C PRO A 204 -4.24 -19.44 2.85
N SER A 205 -4.24 -18.70 1.76
CA SER A 205 -4.73 -19.21 0.47
C SER A 205 -3.85 -20.36 -0.03
N LEU A 206 -4.45 -21.53 -0.23
CA LEU A 206 -3.76 -22.72 -0.76
C LEU A 206 -3.59 -22.69 -2.29
N PHE A 207 -4.47 -21.96 -3.01
CA PHE A 207 -4.42 -21.86 -4.47
C PHE A 207 -3.13 -21.26 -5.03
N THR A 208 -2.34 -20.65 -4.18
CA THR A 208 -1.10 -19.98 -4.56
C THR A 208 0.01 -20.94 -4.95
N ASP A 209 -0.01 -22.18 -4.50
CA ASP A 209 1.04 -23.16 -4.83
C ASP A 209 0.92 -23.58 -6.28
N ASP A 210 -0.31 -23.75 -6.79
CA ASP A 210 -0.59 -24.08 -8.19
C ASP A 210 -0.36 -22.91 -9.16
N LEU A 211 -0.44 -21.67 -8.67
CA LEU A 211 -0.26 -20.45 -9.48
C LEU A 211 1.13 -19.84 -9.32
N LYS A 212 2.02 -20.43 -8.53
CA LYS A 212 3.34 -19.86 -8.20
C LYS A 212 4.15 -19.46 -9.45
N ASP A 213 4.11 -20.27 -10.48
CA ASP A 213 4.82 -20.02 -11.75
C ASP A 213 4.22 -18.84 -12.54
N SER A 214 2.97 -18.46 -12.24
CA SER A 214 2.25 -17.34 -12.89
C SER A 214 2.44 -16.00 -12.19
N PHE A 215 3.29 -15.93 -11.15
CA PHE A 215 3.60 -14.67 -10.44
C PHE A 215 4.88 -13.99 -10.91
N ASN A 216 5.55 -14.57 -11.92
CA ASN A 216 6.75 -13.99 -12.53
C ASN A 216 6.54 -13.84 -14.02
N ILE A 217 6.77 -12.63 -14.52
CA ILE A 217 6.73 -12.37 -15.96
C ILE A 217 7.86 -13.13 -16.64
N SER A 218 7.55 -13.77 -17.78
CA SER A 218 8.52 -14.48 -18.60
C SER A 218 9.66 -13.56 -19.04
N GLY A 219 10.91 -14.02 -18.90
CA GLY A 219 12.09 -13.26 -19.36
C GLY A 219 12.15 -13.02 -20.88
N THR A 220 11.25 -13.64 -21.63
CA THR A 220 11.10 -13.44 -23.09
C THR A 220 10.03 -12.40 -23.43
N TRP A 221 9.25 -11.97 -22.44
CA TRP A 221 8.22 -10.96 -22.66
C TRP A 221 8.86 -9.62 -23.01
N GLN A 222 8.35 -8.98 -24.06
CA GLN A 222 8.79 -7.66 -24.49
C GLN A 222 7.72 -6.63 -24.20
N ASP A 223 8.09 -5.60 -23.48
CA ASP A 223 7.21 -4.51 -23.14
C ASP A 223 6.83 -3.69 -24.39
N ARG A 224 5.54 -3.31 -24.45
CA ARG A 224 5.05 -2.33 -25.42
C ARG A 224 5.23 -0.95 -24.81
N LYS A 225 5.84 -0.04 -25.56
CA LYS A 225 5.97 1.35 -25.12
C LYS A 225 4.60 2.04 -25.16
N TYR A 226 4.16 2.48 -24.02
CA TYR A 226 2.96 3.30 -23.87
C TYR A 226 3.33 4.77 -23.72
N GLN A 227 2.44 5.64 -24.19
CA GLN A 227 2.57 7.10 -24.06
C GLN A 227 1.23 7.67 -23.64
N GLY A 228 1.26 8.78 -22.92
CA GLY A 228 0.06 9.47 -22.46
C GLY A 228 -0.14 9.38 -20.96
N TYR A 229 -1.36 9.53 -20.55
CA TYR A 229 -1.75 9.70 -19.15
C TYR A 229 -2.86 8.71 -18.80
N CYS A 230 -2.77 8.16 -17.60
CA CYS A 230 -3.85 7.48 -16.90
C CYS A 230 -4.64 8.54 -16.14
N LEU A 231 -5.93 8.69 -16.43
CA LEU A 231 -6.77 9.75 -15.89
C LEU A 231 -7.94 9.18 -15.11
N ASP A 232 -8.10 9.62 -13.87
CA ASP A 232 -9.26 9.35 -13.02
C ASP A 232 -9.99 10.64 -12.69
N VAL A 233 -11.22 10.79 -13.19
CA VAL A 233 -11.99 12.02 -13.09
C VAL A 233 -13.34 11.76 -12.43
N LEU A 234 -13.75 12.63 -11.51
CA LEU A 234 -15.11 12.67 -10.98
C LEU A 234 -15.81 13.91 -11.52
N LEU A 235 -16.92 13.72 -12.22
CA LEU A 235 -17.76 14.76 -12.80
C LEU A 235 -19.07 14.87 -12.04
N LYS A 236 -19.58 16.10 -11.92
CA LYS A 236 -21.00 16.34 -11.66
C LYS A 236 -21.69 16.57 -12.99
N ILE A 237 -22.65 15.72 -13.34
CA ILE A 237 -23.37 15.76 -14.62
C ILE A 237 -24.74 16.39 -14.45
N GLU A 238 -25.18 17.18 -15.45
CA GLU A 238 -26.49 17.83 -15.49
C GLU A 238 -27.41 17.21 -16.56
N HIS A 239 -26.90 16.26 -17.35
CA HIS A 239 -27.58 15.61 -18.48
C HIS A 239 -27.84 14.13 -18.19
N GLU A 240 -28.71 13.51 -19.01
CA GLU A 240 -28.98 12.08 -18.90
C GLU A 240 -27.71 11.26 -19.11
N GLU A 241 -27.47 10.33 -18.19
CA GLU A 241 -26.28 9.49 -18.07
C GLU A 241 -25.86 8.79 -19.38
N GLN A 242 -26.83 8.25 -20.12
CA GLN A 242 -26.57 7.50 -21.36
C GLN A 242 -26.01 8.37 -22.49
N GLU A 243 -26.41 9.62 -22.58
CA GLU A 243 -25.87 10.57 -23.56
C GLU A 243 -24.43 10.97 -23.21
N VAL A 244 -24.15 11.12 -21.92
CA VAL A 244 -22.82 11.47 -21.40
C VAL A 244 -21.81 10.36 -21.65
N VAL A 245 -22.13 9.12 -21.30
CA VAL A 245 -21.26 7.95 -21.53
C VAL A 245 -20.95 7.78 -23.03
N LYS A 246 -21.93 7.98 -23.90
CA LYS A 246 -21.74 7.89 -25.37
C LYS A 246 -20.79 8.95 -25.92
N HIS A 247 -20.80 10.15 -25.36
CA HIS A 247 -19.89 11.24 -25.75
C HIS A 247 -18.43 10.97 -25.30
N ILE A 248 -18.26 10.28 -24.16
CA ILE A 248 -16.94 9.99 -23.58
C ILE A 248 -16.26 8.84 -24.32
N MET A 249 -17.01 7.93 -24.98
CA MET A 249 -16.45 6.76 -25.67
C MET A 249 -15.38 7.09 -26.72
N ASP A 250 -15.41 8.29 -27.28
CA ASP A 250 -14.45 8.74 -28.30
C ASP A 250 -13.31 9.61 -27.74
N VAL A 251 -13.29 9.83 -26.41
CA VAL A 251 -12.33 10.77 -25.76
C VAL A 251 -10.99 10.10 -25.44
N GLY A 252 -10.95 8.78 -25.23
CA GLY A 252 -9.72 8.05 -24.90
C GLY A 252 -9.86 6.54 -24.99
N GLU A 253 -8.79 5.85 -24.65
CA GLU A 253 -8.71 4.38 -24.62
C GLU A 253 -8.93 3.84 -23.20
N SER A 254 -9.15 2.55 -23.06
CA SER A 254 -9.34 1.86 -21.76
C SER A 254 -10.41 2.51 -20.88
N LEU A 255 -11.48 3.02 -21.50
CA LEU A 255 -12.54 3.74 -20.79
C LEU A 255 -13.30 2.85 -19.83
N VAL A 256 -13.45 3.32 -18.59
CA VAL A 256 -14.41 2.82 -17.59
C VAL A 256 -15.23 4.01 -17.08
N ALA A 257 -16.56 3.92 -17.13
CA ALA A 257 -17.46 4.96 -16.70
C ALA A 257 -18.50 4.43 -15.72
N MET A 258 -18.56 5.03 -14.54
CA MET A 258 -19.44 4.61 -13.44
C MET A 258 -20.32 5.76 -12.98
N PRO A 259 -21.62 5.71 -13.29
CA PRO A 259 -22.58 6.70 -12.81
C PRO A 259 -22.99 6.45 -11.36
N HIS A 260 -23.22 7.53 -10.61
CA HIS A 260 -23.73 7.48 -9.25
C HIS A 260 -24.51 8.76 -8.89
N GLY A 261 -25.81 8.71 -8.96
CA GLY A 261 -26.66 9.88 -8.75
C GLY A 261 -26.34 10.99 -9.75
N GLU A 262 -26.01 12.19 -9.25
CA GLU A 262 -25.60 13.33 -10.10
C GLU A 262 -24.10 13.29 -10.51
N CYS A 263 -23.37 12.25 -10.12
CA CYS A 263 -21.94 12.14 -10.41
C CYS A 263 -21.66 11.02 -11.41
N LEU A 264 -20.59 11.22 -12.20
CA LEU A 264 -20.01 10.22 -13.09
C LEU A 264 -18.52 10.09 -12.77
N LYS A 265 -18.10 8.90 -12.37
CA LYS A 265 -16.69 8.56 -12.25
C LYS A 265 -16.20 8.02 -13.59
N VAL A 266 -15.11 8.59 -14.09
CA VAL A 266 -14.52 8.22 -15.38
C VAL A 266 -13.05 7.87 -15.17
N HIS A 267 -12.63 6.75 -15.73
CA HIS A 267 -11.24 6.39 -15.91
C HIS A 267 -10.96 6.19 -17.38
N LEU A 268 -9.85 6.71 -17.88
CA LEU A 268 -9.44 6.54 -19.28
C LEU A 268 -7.93 6.78 -19.47
N HIS A 269 -7.38 6.26 -20.56
CA HIS A 269 -6.04 6.54 -21.01
C HIS A 269 -6.09 7.50 -22.21
N ALA A 270 -5.26 8.54 -22.22
CA ALA A 270 -5.22 9.52 -23.30
C ALA A 270 -3.83 10.11 -23.49
N THR A 271 -3.49 10.45 -24.73
CA THR A 271 -2.23 11.12 -25.06
C THR A 271 -2.30 12.63 -24.85
N ASP A 272 -3.49 13.23 -24.93
CA ASP A 272 -3.74 14.66 -24.77
C ASP A 272 -4.71 14.92 -23.61
N ARG A 273 -4.16 15.13 -22.42
CA ARG A 273 -4.94 15.39 -21.20
C ARG A 273 -5.70 16.71 -21.23
N GLU A 274 -5.19 17.72 -21.94
CA GLU A 274 -5.86 19.02 -22.01
C GLU A 274 -7.12 18.95 -22.89
N ARG A 275 -7.07 18.19 -23.98
CA ARG A 275 -8.25 17.88 -24.79
C ARG A 275 -9.28 17.13 -23.98
N VAL A 276 -8.88 16.07 -23.25
CA VAL A 276 -9.78 15.32 -22.35
C VAL A 276 -10.44 16.26 -21.34
N ARG A 277 -9.66 17.16 -20.73
CA ARG A 277 -10.18 18.14 -19.78
C ARG A 277 -11.23 19.05 -20.39
N GLN A 278 -11.02 19.53 -21.63
CA GLN A 278 -11.98 20.35 -22.35
C GLN A 278 -13.27 19.58 -22.66
N ASP A 279 -13.13 18.36 -23.20
CA ASP A 279 -14.27 17.51 -23.57
C ASP A 279 -15.12 17.15 -22.33
N LEU A 280 -14.48 16.78 -21.20
CA LEU A 280 -15.18 16.48 -19.95
C LEU A 280 -15.81 17.71 -19.30
N THR A 281 -15.17 18.89 -19.40
CA THR A 281 -15.75 20.14 -18.88
C THR A 281 -17.00 20.58 -19.68
N ALA A 282 -17.09 20.21 -20.96
CA ALA A 282 -18.29 20.47 -21.78
C ALA A 282 -19.49 19.59 -21.36
N ILE A 283 -19.25 18.47 -20.68
CA ILE A 283 -20.26 17.49 -20.24
C ILE A 283 -20.73 17.76 -18.81
N GLY A 284 -19.84 18.26 -17.96
CA GLY A 284 -20.16 18.50 -16.54
C GLY A 284 -19.07 19.22 -15.78
N ALA A 285 -19.33 19.50 -14.50
CA ALA A 285 -18.35 20.13 -13.63
C ALA A 285 -17.36 19.08 -13.09
N ILE A 286 -16.06 19.29 -13.31
CA ILE A 286 -15.00 18.45 -12.77
C ILE A 286 -14.89 18.68 -11.24
N LEU A 287 -15.20 17.67 -10.45
CA LEU A 287 -15.10 17.69 -8.99
C LEU A 287 -13.74 17.23 -8.48
N SER A 288 -13.14 16.25 -9.15
CA SER A 288 -11.76 15.82 -8.89
C SER A 288 -11.08 15.35 -10.17
N TRP A 289 -9.76 15.50 -10.19
CA TRP A 289 -8.91 15.08 -11.29
C TRP A 289 -7.64 14.48 -10.72
N ALA A 290 -7.33 13.25 -11.08
CA ALA A 290 -6.06 12.59 -10.79
C ALA A 290 -5.46 12.12 -12.12
N GLU A 291 -4.13 12.22 -12.23
CA GLU A 291 -3.40 11.81 -13.42
C GLU A 291 -2.07 11.15 -13.04
N ASP A 292 -1.70 10.11 -13.79
CA ASP A 292 -0.40 9.46 -13.73
C ASP A 292 0.18 9.39 -15.15
N ASP A 293 1.51 9.48 -15.28
CA ASP A 293 2.22 9.37 -16.57
C ASP A 293 2.44 7.89 -16.92
N LEU A 294 1.78 7.42 -17.98
CA LEU A 294 1.87 6.02 -18.43
C LEU A 294 3.26 5.65 -18.92
N ALA A 295 4.01 6.58 -19.53
CA ALA A 295 5.36 6.29 -19.99
C ALA A 295 6.30 6.06 -18.80
N GLU A 296 6.14 6.83 -17.72
CA GLU A 296 6.91 6.65 -16.49
C GLU A 296 6.52 5.36 -15.77
N GLN A 297 5.21 5.07 -15.65
CA GLN A 297 4.72 3.84 -15.00
C GLN A 297 5.22 2.60 -15.74
N THR A 298 5.01 2.52 -17.06
CA THR A 298 5.43 1.38 -17.87
C THR A 298 6.96 1.22 -17.92
N PHE A 299 7.71 2.32 -17.95
CA PHE A 299 9.16 2.28 -17.86
C PHE A 299 9.63 1.65 -16.54
N ARG A 300 9.07 2.07 -15.42
CA ARG A 300 9.39 1.51 -14.09
C ARG A 300 9.00 0.03 -14.00
N PHE A 301 7.88 -0.35 -14.59
CA PHE A 301 7.41 -1.74 -14.62
C PHE A 301 8.37 -2.66 -15.40
N SER A 302 8.93 -2.16 -16.51
CA SER A 302 9.83 -2.89 -17.41
C SER A 302 11.26 -3.01 -16.89
N GLU A 303 11.68 -2.26 -15.88
CA GLU A 303 13.05 -2.35 -15.35
C GLU A 303 13.34 -3.78 -14.87
N PRO A 304 14.41 -4.43 -15.40
CA PRO A 304 14.74 -5.78 -15.02
C PRO A 304 15.09 -5.83 -13.53
N ARG A 305 14.43 -6.73 -12.81
CA ARG A 305 14.73 -6.97 -11.39
C ARG A 305 16.09 -7.63 -11.28
N LYS A 306 16.97 -7.02 -10.49
CA LYS A 306 18.31 -7.54 -10.23
C LYS A 306 18.22 -8.63 -9.15
N ASP A 307 18.99 -9.69 -9.33
CA ASP A 307 19.12 -10.74 -8.32
C ASP A 307 19.75 -10.15 -7.04
N GLN A 308 19.12 -10.45 -5.92
CA GLN A 308 19.55 -10.05 -4.59
C GLN A 308 20.11 -11.26 -3.83
N ALA A 309 21.21 -11.09 -3.09
CA ALA A 309 21.73 -12.12 -2.21
C ALA A 309 20.72 -12.54 -1.12
N ILE A 310 19.92 -11.57 -0.66
CA ILE A 310 18.81 -11.74 0.27
C ILE A 310 17.79 -10.64 0.01
N HIS A 311 16.51 -11.01 -0.05
CA HIS A 311 15.45 -10.03 -0.24
C HIS A 311 15.23 -9.19 1.03
N ILE A 312 15.10 -7.89 0.88
CA ILE A 312 14.86 -6.96 1.99
C ILE A 312 13.36 -6.70 2.15
N MET A 313 12.86 -6.93 3.34
CA MET A 313 11.53 -6.52 3.79
C MET A 313 11.69 -5.52 4.93
N THR A 314 10.85 -4.48 4.99
CA THR A 314 10.84 -3.52 6.09
C THR A 314 9.46 -2.91 6.29
N ASP A 315 9.29 -2.16 7.38
CA ASP A 315 8.05 -1.43 7.64
C ASP A 315 8.05 -0.09 6.87
N ALA A 316 6.91 0.28 6.30
CA ALA A 316 6.72 1.57 5.62
C ALA A 316 7.01 2.78 6.55
N ALA A 317 6.90 2.58 7.86
CA ALA A 317 7.28 3.54 8.89
C ALA A 317 8.78 3.93 8.90
N GLY A 318 9.59 3.35 7.99
CA GLY A 318 10.98 3.71 7.72
C GLY A 318 11.17 4.91 6.78
N SER A 319 10.15 5.70 6.48
CA SER A 319 10.24 6.83 5.53
C SER A 319 10.77 6.39 4.15
N ILE A 320 10.31 5.24 3.68
CA ILE A 320 10.60 4.72 2.34
C ILE A 320 9.32 4.84 1.51
N THR A 321 9.40 5.56 0.41
CA THR A 321 8.27 5.63 -0.54
C THR A 321 8.12 4.32 -1.30
N ARG A 322 6.90 4.05 -1.80
CA ARG A 322 6.63 2.87 -2.60
C ARG A 322 7.50 2.81 -3.86
N ASP A 323 7.68 3.95 -4.53
CA ASP A 323 8.52 4.03 -5.73
C ASP A 323 9.99 3.66 -5.44
N LEU A 324 10.54 4.16 -4.33
CA LEU A 324 11.89 3.80 -3.92
C LEU A 324 12.00 2.32 -3.53
N ALA A 325 11.01 1.80 -2.80
CA ALA A 325 10.97 0.39 -2.43
C ALA A 325 10.92 -0.50 -3.68
N GLN A 326 10.09 -0.16 -4.66
CA GLN A 326 9.98 -0.88 -5.92
C GLN A 326 11.30 -0.85 -6.71
N SER A 327 11.96 0.32 -6.83
CA SER A 327 13.23 0.47 -7.57
C SER A 327 14.39 -0.33 -6.92
N LEU A 328 14.34 -0.54 -5.61
CA LEU A 328 15.34 -1.30 -4.86
C LEU A 328 14.93 -2.76 -4.59
N GLY A 329 13.75 -3.18 -5.02
CA GLY A 329 13.23 -4.51 -4.74
C GLY A 329 13.02 -4.75 -3.25
N ILE A 330 12.49 -3.78 -2.50
CA ILE A 330 12.16 -3.88 -1.09
C ILE A 330 10.66 -4.15 -0.94
N THR A 331 10.26 -5.11 -0.11
CA THR A 331 8.86 -5.27 0.30
C THR A 331 8.55 -4.41 1.52
N LEU A 332 7.46 -3.62 1.45
CA LEU A 332 7.00 -2.77 2.53
C LEU A 332 5.80 -3.38 3.26
N LEU A 333 5.92 -3.55 4.58
CA LEU A 333 4.78 -3.81 5.44
C LEU A 333 4.14 -2.48 5.84
N ASN A 334 2.89 -2.28 5.44
CA ASN A 334 2.17 -1.04 5.70
C ASN A 334 1.64 -0.95 7.13
N SER A 335 1.71 0.25 7.69
CA SER A 335 0.81 0.72 8.74
C SER A 335 -0.34 1.48 8.10
N TYR A 336 -1.36 1.84 8.87
CA TYR A 336 -2.56 2.49 8.38
C TYR A 336 -2.71 3.90 8.92
N ILE A 337 -3.20 4.78 8.06
CA ILE A 337 -3.63 6.13 8.42
C ILE A 337 -5.15 6.19 8.37
N ALA A 338 -5.76 6.69 9.44
CA ALA A 338 -7.16 7.01 9.51
C ALA A 338 -7.36 8.53 9.47
N ILE A 339 -8.11 9.01 8.49
CA ILE A 339 -8.56 10.40 8.36
C ILE A 339 -10.08 10.39 8.33
N GLY A 340 -10.72 10.80 9.45
CA GLY A 340 -12.15 10.60 9.61
C GLY A 340 -12.52 9.12 9.58
N ASN A 341 -13.36 8.73 8.61
CA ASN A 341 -13.81 7.33 8.44
C ASN A 341 -12.96 6.54 7.41
N ARG A 342 -11.99 7.17 6.77
CA ARG A 342 -11.15 6.50 5.76
C ARG A 342 -9.92 5.89 6.41
N PHE A 343 -9.69 4.60 6.18
CA PHE A 343 -8.51 3.86 6.58
C PHE A 343 -7.76 3.39 5.33
N LEU A 344 -6.52 3.83 5.16
CA LEU A 344 -5.67 3.41 4.05
C LEU A 344 -4.27 3.04 4.54
N PRO A 345 -3.60 2.09 3.87
CA PRO A 345 -2.18 1.88 4.04
C PRO A 345 -1.43 3.21 3.85
N GLU A 346 -0.44 3.48 4.68
CA GLU A 346 0.24 4.78 4.67
C GLU A 346 0.87 5.11 3.32
N THR A 347 1.36 4.11 2.58
CA THR A 347 1.99 4.31 1.27
C THR A 347 0.99 4.63 0.15
N TYR A 348 -0.32 4.57 0.41
CA TYR A 348 -1.39 4.92 -0.54
C TYR A 348 -2.09 6.24 -0.20
N VAL A 349 -1.70 6.87 0.90
CA VAL A 349 -2.24 8.18 1.29
C VAL A 349 -1.36 9.29 0.69
N ASP A 350 -2.00 10.26 0.03
CA ASP A 350 -1.30 11.48 -0.38
C ASP A 350 -0.90 12.30 0.87
N PRO A 351 0.39 12.60 1.07
CA PRO A 351 0.86 13.40 2.20
C PRO A 351 0.13 14.74 2.35
N SER A 352 -0.21 15.40 1.24
CA SER A 352 -0.91 16.68 1.25
C SER A 352 -2.29 16.58 1.91
N GLN A 353 -3.02 15.47 1.66
CA GLN A 353 -4.33 15.22 2.27
C GLN A 353 -4.22 15.03 3.78
N LEU A 354 -3.21 14.28 4.24
CA LEU A 354 -2.97 14.08 5.68
C LEU A 354 -2.73 15.43 6.38
N PHE A 355 -1.79 16.23 5.86
CA PHE A 355 -1.43 17.49 6.50
C PHE A 355 -2.53 18.56 6.40
N ALA A 356 -3.29 18.60 5.30
CA ALA A 356 -4.47 19.45 5.18
C ALA A 356 -5.54 19.07 6.21
N ALA A 357 -5.82 17.78 6.40
CA ALA A 357 -6.74 17.29 7.41
C ALA A 357 -6.29 17.67 8.84
N MET A 358 -5.00 17.47 9.15
CA MET A 358 -4.42 17.84 10.46
C MET A 358 -4.50 19.34 10.73
N LYS A 359 -4.21 20.19 9.74
CA LYS A 359 -4.33 21.66 9.82
C LYS A 359 -5.77 22.11 10.01
N ALA A 360 -6.72 21.40 9.40
CA ALA A 360 -8.15 21.64 9.58
C ALA A 360 -8.71 21.11 10.93
N GLY A 361 -7.86 20.49 11.77
CA GLY A 361 -8.27 19.94 13.06
C GLY A 361 -9.04 18.61 12.96
N ALA A 362 -8.99 17.93 11.82
CA ALA A 362 -9.59 16.62 11.67
C ALA A 362 -8.89 15.60 12.57
N LYS A 363 -9.66 14.63 13.07
CA LYS A 363 -9.11 13.53 13.85
C LYS A 363 -8.31 12.62 12.92
N VAL A 364 -7.02 12.53 13.17
CA VAL A 364 -6.10 11.60 12.51
C VAL A 364 -5.63 10.59 13.53
N SER A 365 -5.59 9.31 13.14
CA SER A 365 -5.00 8.25 13.96
C SER A 365 -4.23 7.26 13.09
N THR A 366 -3.41 6.44 13.73
CA THR A 366 -2.61 5.40 13.07
C THR A 366 -3.05 4.04 13.56
N GLY A 367 -2.93 3.03 12.71
CA GLY A 367 -3.21 1.63 13.04
C GLY A 367 -2.15 0.71 12.46
N GLN A 368 -2.06 -0.49 13.02
CA GLN A 368 -1.22 -1.55 12.46
C GLN A 368 -2.03 -2.41 11.50
N ALA A 369 -1.36 -3.09 10.58
CA ALA A 369 -1.90 -4.22 9.85
C ALA A 369 -2.43 -5.29 10.84
N SER A 370 -3.50 -5.99 10.50
CA SER A 370 -3.97 -7.11 11.32
C SER A 370 -2.96 -8.26 11.32
N THR A 371 -3.10 -9.18 12.26
CA THR A 371 -2.25 -10.39 12.28
C THR A 371 -2.46 -11.22 11.00
N VAL A 372 -3.71 -11.30 10.50
CA VAL A 372 -4.04 -12.01 9.26
C VAL A 372 -3.32 -11.38 8.08
N GLU A 373 -3.41 -10.07 7.90
CA GLU A 373 -2.72 -9.33 6.83
C GLU A 373 -1.21 -9.53 6.90
N ARG A 374 -0.60 -9.41 8.10
CA ARG A 374 0.85 -9.61 8.27
C ARG A 374 1.29 -11.03 7.92
N TYR A 375 0.55 -12.04 8.35
CA TYR A 375 0.84 -13.44 8.02
C TYR A 375 0.75 -13.69 6.52
N GLU A 376 -0.24 -13.13 5.84
CA GLU A 376 -0.33 -13.20 4.38
C GLU A 376 0.84 -12.50 3.69
N CYS A 377 1.26 -11.32 4.17
CA CYS A 377 2.45 -10.63 3.64
C CYS A 377 3.71 -11.50 3.78
N TYR A 378 3.94 -12.11 4.95
CA TYR A 378 5.10 -12.99 5.15
C TYR A 378 5.04 -14.22 4.23
N ASN A 379 3.88 -14.87 4.14
CA ASN A 379 3.67 -16.01 3.24
C ASN A 379 3.96 -15.63 1.78
N ASN A 380 3.47 -14.48 1.33
CA ASN A 380 3.64 -14.01 -0.05
C ASN A 380 5.11 -13.72 -0.38
N VAL A 381 5.81 -13.03 0.51
CA VAL A 381 7.25 -12.74 0.33
C VAL A 381 8.06 -14.04 0.29
N MET A 382 7.77 -15.00 1.17
CA MET A 382 8.46 -16.29 1.24
C MET A 382 8.16 -17.22 0.06
N LYS A 383 7.05 -17.01 -0.67
CA LYS A 383 6.74 -17.75 -1.92
C LYS A 383 7.59 -17.26 -3.09
N ILE A 384 7.92 -15.96 -3.10
CA ILE A 384 8.63 -15.31 -4.20
C ILE A 384 10.15 -15.38 -4.01
N HIS A 385 10.63 -15.31 -2.76
CA HIS A 385 12.05 -15.16 -2.44
C HIS A 385 12.56 -16.31 -1.59
N ASP A 386 13.74 -16.83 -1.94
CA ASP A 386 14.35 -17.96 -1.22
C ASP A 386 14.81 -17.57 0.17
N ARG A 387 15.32 -16.36 0.34
CA ARG A 387 15.76 -15.81 1.65
C ARG A 387 15.30 -14.38 1.81
N VAL A 388 14.83 -14.06 3.02
CA VAL A 388 14.27 -12.75 3.37
C VAL A 388 14.95 -12.21 4.62
N LEU A 389 15.35 -10.94 4.59
CA LEU A 389 15.79 -10.19 5.76
C LEU A 389 14.73 -9.14 6.09
N TYR A 390 13.98 -9.36 7.15
CA TYR A 390 12.97 -8.42 7.62
C TYR A 390 13.54 -7.51 8.70
N LEU A 391 13.61 -6.22 8.38
CA LEU A 391 14.06 -5.14 9.26
C LEU A 391 12.84 -4.47 9.87
N CYS A 392 12.48 -4.88 11.08
CA CYS A 392 11.29 -4.34 11.77
C CYS A 392 11.58 -2.95 12.36
N VAL A 393 10.59 -2.07 12.33
CA VAL A 393 10.55 -0.92 13.25
C VAL A 393 10.75 -1.42 14.68
N GLY A 394 11.48 -0.67 15.48
CA GLY A 394 11.77 -1.05 16.86
C GLY A 394 10.51 -1.45 17.64
N SER A 395 10.61 -2.54 18.40
CA SER A 395 9.49 -3.17 19.13
C SER A 395 8.80 -2.23 20.13
N PHE A 396 9.47 -1.17 20.58
CA PHE A 396 8.83 -0.10 21.37
C PHE A 396 7.72 0.63 20.62
N TYR A 397 7.84 0.77 19.29
CA TYR A 397 6.91 1.56 18.46
C TYR A 397 5.77 0.73 17.91
N THR A 398 6.03 -0.55 17.59
CA THR A 398 5.04 -1.47 16.99
C THR A 398 5.21 -2.89 17.51
N GLY A 399 4.15 -3.72 17.39
CA GLY A 399 4.21 -5.16 17.68
C GLY A 399 4.62 -6.01 16.48
N ASN A 400 5.25 -5.45 15.44
CA ASN A 400 5.56 -6.18 14.21
C ASN A 400 6.62 -7.27 14.43
N TYR A 401 7.65 -6.99 15.24
CA TYR A 401 8.68 -7.96 15.59
C TYR A 401 8.11 -9.21 16.26
N ASP A 402 7.25 -9.04 17.27
CA ASP A 402 6.64 -10.16 18.00
C ASP A 402 5.79 -11.03 17.08
N VAL A 403 4.96 -10.39 16.23
CA VAL A 403 4.09 -11.12 15.28
C VAL A 403 4.91 -11.85 14.23
N ALA A 404 5.97 -11.24 13.71
CA ALA A 404 6.84 -11.88 12.73
C ALA A 404 7.60 -13.06 13.35
N THR A 405 8.08 -12.93 14.58
CA THR A 405 8.77 -13.99 15.30
C THR A 405 7.83 -15.17 15.59
N GLN A 406 6.57 -14.88 15.97
CA GLN A 406 5.57 -15.91 16.14
C GLN A 406 5.28 -16.64 14.83
N TRP A 407 5.02 -15.88 13.73
CA TRP A 407 4.80 -16.47 12.41
C TRP A 407 5.96 -17.37 11.98
N LYS A 408 7.21 -16.89 12.16
CA LYS A 408 8.41 -17.65 11.81
C LYS A 408 8.49 -18.98 12.54
N ALA A 409 8.21 -18.99 13.84
CA ALA A 409 8.24 -20.21 14.65
C ALA A 409 7.21 -21.26 14.17
N GLU A 410 6.09 -20.81 13.62
CA GLU A 410 4.99 -21.68 13.15
C GLU A 410 5.15 -22.11 11.69
N ASN A 411 5.80 -21.28 10.82
CA ASN A 411 5.69 -21.42 9.36
C ASN A 411 7.04 -21.47 8.62
N ASP A 412 8.20 -21.23 9.28
CA ASP A 412 9.51 -21.20 8.63
C ASP A 412 10.49 -22.23 9.21
N PRO A 413 10.24 -23.54 8.99
CA PRO A 413 11.10 -24.60 9.53
C PRO A 413 12.51 -24.60 8.93
N ASP A 414 12.69 -24.04 7.74
CA ASP A 414 13.97 -24.01 7.02
C ASP A 414 14.81 -22.76 7.33
N ASP A 415 14.37 -21.91 8.27
CA ASP A 415 15.07 -20.68 8.71
C ASP A 415 15.43 -19.74 7.55
N ARG A 416 14.48 -19.55 6.62
CA ARG A 416 14.66 -18.73 5.41
C ARG A 416 14.48 -17.23 5.67
N MET A 417 13.67 -16.86 6.68
CA MET A 417 13.45 -15.48 7.08
C MET A 417 14.31 -15.11 8.29
N THR A 418 15.20 -14.15 8.12
CA THR A 418 15.91 -13.51 9.24
C THR A 418 15.15 -12.26 9.68
N ILE A 419 14.80 -12.15 10.96
CA ILE A 419 14.03 -11.02 11.50
C ILE A 419 14.92 -10.25 12.47
N ILE A 420 15.01 -8.92 12.28
CA ILE A 420 15.82 -8.04 13.15
C ILE A 420 14.90 -6.97 13.74
N ASP A 421 14.79 -6.93 15.08
CA ASP A 421 14.30 -5.74 15.79
C ASP A 421 15.37 -4.64 15.69
N THR A 422 15.14 -3.65 14.87
CA THR A 422 16.14 -2.59 14.64
C THR A 422 16.24 -1.61 15.80
N GLY A 423 15.24 -1.55 16.68
CA GLY A 423 15.16 -0.55 17.76
C GLY A 423 15.02 0.87 17.26
N VAL A 424 14.82 1.09 15.97
CA VAL A 424 14.72 2.43 15.34
C VAL A 424 13.44 2.56 14.51
N ALA A 425 13.17 3.77 14.01
CA ALA A 425 12.04 4.10 13.14
C ALA A 425 12.44 5.25 12.20
N CYS A 426 11.53 5.73 11.38
CA CYS A 426 11.71 6.88 10.51
C CYS A 426 12.94 6.75 9.60
N GLY A 427 13.65 7.83 9.36
CA GLY A 427 14.80 7.86 8.45
C GLY A 427 15.97 6.96 8.84
N LYS A 428 16.14 6.64 10.13
CA LYS A 428 17.14 5.62 10.54
C LYS A 428 16.83 4.27 9.92
N LEU A 429 15.59 3.80 10.05
CA LEU A 429 15.18 2.52 9.48
C LEU A 429 15.27 2.57 7.95
N GLY A 430 14.81 3.66 7.34
CA GLY A 430 14.83 3.84 5.89
C GLY A 430 16.24 3.78 5.30
N LEU A 431 17.20 4.47 5.91
CA LEU A 431 18.60 4.42 5.45
C LEU A 431 19.23 3.05 5.60
N VAL A 432 18.97 2.36 6.72
CA VAL A 432 19.50 1.00 6.94
C VAL A 432 18.90 0.02 5.92
N ALA A 433 17.59 0.06 5.71
CA ALA A 433 16.91 -0.83 4.76
C ALA A 433 17.36 -0.55 3.31
N ARG A 434 17.48 0.72 2.93
CA ARG A 434 18.00 1.12 1.62
C ARG A 434 19.42 0.60 1.41
N ALA A 435 20.34 0.89 2.34
CA ALA A 435 21.73 0.48 2.21
C ALA A 435 21.88 -1.06 2.20
N ALA A 436 21.04 -1.77 2.95
CA ALA A 436 20.98 -3.23 2.92
C ALA A 436 20.52 -3.76 1.56
N ALA A 437 19.51 -3.13 0.94
CA ALA A 437 19.03 -3.51 -0.38
C ALA A 437 20.08 -3.23 -1.47
N GLU A 438 20.71 -2.05 -1.44
CA GLU A 438 21.80 -1.70 -2.36
C GLU A 438 22.98 -2.67 -2.23
N LEU A 439 23.38 -3.03 -1.01
CA LEU A 439 24.44 -4.03 -0.78
C LEU A 439 24.02 -5.41 -1.29
N SER A 440 22.78 -5.83 -1.04
CA SER A 440 22.26 -7.13 -1.48
C SER A 440 22.31 -7.34 -3.00
N LEU A 441 22.31 -6.25 -3.79
CA LEU A 441 22.48 -6.28 -5.25
C LEU A 441 23.94 -6.46 -5.69
N THR A 442 24.91 -6.30 -4.80
CA THR A 442 26.34 -6.29 -5.14
C THR A 442 27.14 -7.46 -4.58
N VAL A 443 26.59 -8.15 -3.59
CA VAL A 443 27.21 -9.33 -2.96
C VAL A 443 26.41 -10.59 -3.27
N SER A 444 27.03 -11.76 -3.12
CA SER A 444 26.37 -13.05 -3.33
C SER A 444 26.04 -13.78 -1.99
N ASN A 445 26.63 -13.33 -0.89
CA ASN A 445 26.48 -14.00 0.41
C ASN A 445 25.51 -13.24 1.33
N PRO A 446 24.33 -13.80 1.66
CA PRO A 446 23.36 -13.18 2.57
C PRO A 446 23.94 -12.74 3.92
N LYS A 447 24.93 -13.46 4.44
CA LYS A 447 25.54 -13.16 5.74
C LYS A 447 26.27 -11.81 5.76
N GLU A 448 26.78 -11.36 4.62
CA GLU A 448 27.45 -10.06 4.51
C GLU A 448 26.45 -8.92 4.69
N VAL A 449 25.25 -9.05 4.10
CA VAL A 449 24.15 -8.08 4.26
C VAL A 449 23.67 -8.04 5.71
N ILE A 450 23.49 -9.20 6.34
CA ILE A 450 23.05 -9.29 7.74
C ILE A 450 24.09 -8.66 8.69
N ALA A 451 25.37 -8.94 8.47
CA ALA A 451 26.45 -8.35 9.27
C ALA A 451 26.55 -6.83 9.08
N PHE A 452 26.41 -6.35 7.85
CA PHE A 452 26.35 -4.92 7.55
C PHE A 452 25.23 -4.22 8.29
N VAL A 453 24.00 -4.78 8.27
CA VAL A 453 22.83 -4.20 8.94
C VAL A 453 23.08 -4.02 10.44
N SER A 454 23.71 -5.02 11.10
CA SER A 454 24.04 -4.93 12.53
C SER A 454 24.94 -3.75 12.86
N GLY A 455 25.91 -3.45 12.01
CA GLY A 455 26.78 -2.27 12.12
C GLY A 455 26.06 -0.97 11.75
N ALA A 456 25.26 -0.99 10.69
CA ALA A 456 24.54 0.18 10.22
C ALA A 456 23.53 0.71 11.26
N ILE A 457 22.79 -0.18 11.94
CA ILE A 457 21.85 0.19 13.02
C ILE A 457 22.55 0.97 14.14
N GLN A 458 23.79 0.61 14.48
CA GLN A 458 24.56 1.26 15.54
C GLN A 458 25.12 2.63 15.08
N ASN A 459 25.40 2.81 13.80
CA ASN A 459 26.07 3.97 13.24
C ASN A 459 25.13 5.02 12.64
N VAL A 460 23.90 4.63 12.28
CA VAL A 460 22.92 5.55 11.71
C VAL A 460 22.45 6.58 12.76
N GLN A 461 22.40 7.83 12.35
CA GLN A 461 21.94 8.94 13.21
C GLN A 461 20.75 9.63 12.57
N GLU A 462 19.88 10.19 13.42
CA GLU A 462 18.72 10.96 12.98
C GLU A 462 18.36 12.03 13.98
N TYR A 463 17.95 13.17 13.47
CA TYR A 463 17.38 14.29 14.21
C TYR A 463 16.08 14.71 13.55
N ILE A 464 14.99 14.69 14.32
CA ILE A 464 13.67 15.10 13.88
C ILE A 464 13.34 16.42 14.54
N PHE A 465 13.03 17.41 13.73
CA PHE A 465 12.78 18.80 14.11
C PHE A 465 11.28 19.05 14.12
N LEU A 466 10.70 19.19 15.29
CA LEU A 466 9.27 19.39 15.47
C LEU A 466 8.91 20.88 15.44
N ASP A 467 7.75 21.18 14.87
CA ASP A 467 7.19 22.53 14.99
C ASP A 467 6.51 22.74 16.35
N THR A 468 5.82 21.73 16.84
CA THR A 468 5.15 21.70 18.15
C THR A 468 5.28 20.33 18.81
N LEU A 469 5.01 20.25 20.13
CA LEU A 469 4.95 18.97 20.86
C LEU A 469 3.56 18.34 20.90
N GLN A 470 2.54 19.07 20.51
CA GLN A 470 1.15 18.71 20.67
C GLN A 470 0.84 17.30 20.12
N PHE A 471 1.31 17.02 18.91
CA PHE A 471 1.03 15.76 18.23
C PHE A 471 1.81 14.58 18.83
N LEU A 472 3.07 14.78 19.19
CA LEU A 472 3.92 13.74 19.76
C LEU A 472 3.44 13.32 21.16
N ALA A 473 3.01 14.26 21.97
CA ALA A 473 2.47 14.00 23.30
C ALA A 473 1.16 13.19 23.22
N ALA A 474 0.27 13.54 22.28
CA ALA A 474 -0.98 12.80 22.06
C ALA A 474 -0.76 11.37 21.55
N GLY A 475 0.34 11.10 20.86
CA GLY A 475 0.65 9.82 20.23
C GLY A 475 1.21 8.74 21.15
N GLY A 476 1.62 9.05 22.39
CA GLY A 476 2.17 8.08 23.37
C GLY A 476 3.51 7.42 22.98
N ARG A 477 4.27 7.96 22.03
CA ARG A 477 5.54 7.41 21.51
C ARG A 477 6.79 8.02 22.15
N MET A 478 6.61 8.83 23.19
CA MET A 478 7.74 9.39 23.95
C MET A 478 8.24 8.40 25.00
N SER A 479 9.57 8.35 25.20
CA SER A 479 10.17 7.61 26.30
C SER A 479 9.68 8.16 27.65
N LYS A 480 9.60 7.29 28.67
CA LYS A 480 9.20 7.71 30.05
C LYS A 480 10.09 8.81 30.63
N THR A 481 11.36 8.86 30.19
CA THR A 481 12.33 9.90 30.57
C THR A 481 12.17 11.20 29.79
N GLY A 482 11.45 11.17 28.64
CA GLY A 482 11.20 12.34 27.78
C GLY A 482 10.00 13.19 28.17
N ALA A 483 9.21 12.80 29.17
CA ALA A 483 7.99 13.48 29.61
C ALA A 483 8.19 14.89 30.21
N PHE A 484 9.40 15.43 30.16
CA PHE A 484 9.72 16.72 30.77
C PHE A 484 9.70 17.87 29.75
N PHE A 485 8.57 18.04 29.08
CA PHE A 485 8.27 19.29 28.41
C PHE A 485 7.19 20.00 29.21
N GLY A 486 7.60 20.87 30.16
CA GLY A 486 6.68 21.77 30.81
C GLY A 486 5.98 22.67 29.77
N ASP A 487 4.88 23.30 30.14
CA ASP A 487 4.05 24.23 29.31
C ASP A 487 4.84 25.45 28.80
N VAL A 488 5.88 25.24 27.97
CA VAL A 488 6.67 26.34 27.40
C VAL A 488 6.15 26.60 25.98
N LEU A 489 5.26 27.57 25.87
CA LEU A 489 4.85 28.19 24.62
C LEU A 489 6.08 28.69 23.84
N ARG A 490 6.16 28.34 22.53
CA ARG A 490 7.18 28.79 21.57
C ARG A 490 8.54 28.08 21.61
N ILE A 491 8.57 26.80 21.98
CA ILE A 491 9.78 25.98 21.78
C ILE A 491 9.63 25.09 20.58
N LYS A 492 10.75 24.78 19.92
CA LYS A 492 10.86 23.83 18.80
C LYS A 492 11.77 22.68 19.23
N PRO A 493 11.17 21.54 19.60
CA PRO A 493 11.93 20.39 20.07
C PRO A 493 12.67 19.69 18.94
N ILE A 494 13.77 19.04 19.30
CA ILE A 494 14.53 18.14 18.44
C ILE A 494 14.57 16.79 19.14
N VAL A 495 14.09 15.75 18.46
CA VAL A 495 14.01 14.39 19.00
C VAL A 495 14.75 13.41 18.09
N SER A 496 15.03 12.22 18.58
CA SER A 496 15.57 11.11 17.81
C SER A 496 14.96 9.80 18.28
N PRO A 497 14.65 8.83 17.37
CA PRO A 497 14.16 7.51 17.76
C PRO A 497 15.28 6.67 18.38
N TYR A 498 14.95 5.99 19.47
CA TYR A 498 15.80 5.03 20.19
C TYR A 498 15.00 3.77 20.55
N PRO A 499 15.66 2.68 20.94
CA PRO A 499 14.97 1.42 21.27
C PRO A 499 13.96 1.53 22.43
N ASP A 500 14.06 2.54 23.26
CA ASP A 500 13.17 2.82 24.40
C ASP A 500 12.19 3.97 24.14
N GLY A 501 12.08 4.44 22.89
CA GLY A 501 11.18 5.50 22.45
C GLY A 501 11.88 6.75 21.94
N ALA A 502 11.12 7.73 21.52
CA ALA A 502 11.67 9.01 21.06
C ALA A 502 12.29 9.78 22.25
N ARG A 503 13.57 10.11 22.13
CA ARG A 503 14.30 10.88 23.13
C ARG A 503 14.45 12.34 22.71
N LYS A 504 14.33 13.25 23.68
CA LYS A 504 14.66 14.66 23.50
C LYS A 504 16.17 14.81 23.35
N ILE A 505 16.60 15.43 22.24
CA ILE A 505 18.00 15.74 21.96
C ILE A 505 18.34 17.19 22.31
N ALA A 506 17.45 18.12 21.93
CA ALA A 506 17.61 19.53 22.17
C ALA A 506 16.26 20.26 22.12
N VAL A 507 16.29 21.53 22.53
CA VAL A 507 15.18 22.46 22.36
C VAL A 507 15.75 23.75 21.80
N VAL A 508 15.15 24.28 20.75
CA VAL A 508 15.50 25.55 20.14
C VAL A 508 14.27 26.48 20.08
N ARG A 509 14.44 27.72 19.64
CA ARG A 509 13.34 28.69 19.65
C ARG A 509 12.84 29.10 18.28
N SER A 510 13.59 28.82 17.24
CA SER A 510 13.24 29.22 15.87
C SER A 510 13.60 28.14 14.85
N LEU A 511 13.01 28.22 13.64
CA LEU A 511 13.37 27.39 12.50
C LEU A 511 14.84 27.58 12.09
N THR A 512 15.35 28.83 12.19
CA THR A 512 16.76 29.13 11.93
C THR A 512 17.68 28.42 12.92
N ASP A 513 17.28 28.28 14.17
CA ASP A 513 18.08 27.57 15.18
C ASP A 513 18.03 26.07 14.97
N GLN A 514 16.90 25.49 14.43
CA GLN A 514 16.83 24.11 14.00
C GLN A 514 17.87 23.85 12.90
N VAL A 515 17.92 24.70 11.88
CA VAL A 515 18.89 24.59 10.77
C VAL A 515 20.32 24.70 11.28
N LYS A 516 20.63 25.67 12.14
CA LYS A 516 21.96 25.80 12.76
C LYS A 516 22.34 24.55 13.56
N PHE A 517 21.38 23.95 14.27
CA PHE A 517 21.61 22.72 15.01
C PHE A 517 21.93 21.57 14.05
N ALA A 518 21.16 21.41 12.96
CA ALA A 518 21.36 20.38 11.96
C ALA A 518 22.79 20.45 11.36
N PHE A 519 23.21 21.61 10.89
CA PHE A 519 24.55 21.80 10.32
C PHE A 519 25.66 21.55 11.35
N ARG A 520 25.51 22.00 12.59
CA ARG A 520 26.47 21.68 13.66
C ARG A 520 26.59 20.18 13.89
N ARG A 521 25.47 19.43 13.83
CA ARG A 521 25.51 17.98 13.97
C ARG A 521 26.18 17.30 12.79
N LEU A 522 25.97 17.78 11.58
CA LEU A 522 26.67 17.27 10.39
C LEU A 522 28.18 17.52 10.52
N GLU A 523 28.60 18.74 10.85
CA GLU A 523 30.01 19.11 11.03
C GLU A 523 30.71 18.30 12.14
N GLN A 524 29.98 17.88 13.18
CA GLN A 524 30.50 17.04 14.26
C GLN A 524 30.65 15.57 13.87
N ASN A 525 29.88 15.10 12.88
CA ASN A 525 29.75 13.68 12.59
C ASN A 525 30.29 13.29 11.21
N ILE A 526 30.33 14.18 10.24
CA ILE A 526 30.74 13.90 8.85
C ILE A 526 31.95 14.78 8.52
N LEU A 527 33.08 14.16 8.15
CA LEU A 527 34.22 14.88 7.63
C LEU A 527 33.94 15.38 6.20
N LYS A 528 34.60 16.47 5.76
CA LYS A 528 34.36 17.05 4.42
C LYS A 528 34.67 16.09 3.27
N ASP A 529 35.60 15.19 3.48
CA ASP A 529 36.08 14.16 2.54
C ASP A 529 35.48 12.77 2.82
N GLN A 530 34.51 12.68 3.72
CA GLN A 530 33.84 11.42 4.06
C GLN A 530 32.58 11.25 3.23
N LYS A 531 32.46 10.07 2.57
CA LYS A 531 31.21 9.66 1.93
C LYS A 531 30.15 9.30 2.96
N ALA A 532 28.93 9.74 2.71
CA ALA A 532 27.77 9.39 3.51
C ALA A 532 26.50 9.52 2.68
N THR A 533 25.47 8.79 3.05
CA THR A 533 24.10 9.02 2.57
C THR A 533 23.32 9.78 3.61
N LEU A 534 22.66 10.86 3.20
CA LEU A 534 21.84 11.72 4.05
C LEU A 534 20.42 11.77 3.50
N LEU A 535 19.46 11.45 4.34
CA LEU A 535 18.04 11.53 4.06
C LEU A 535 17.46 12.77 4.75
N LEU A 536 16.93 13.69 3.94
CA LEU A 536 16.07 14.78 4.41
C LEU A 536 14.62 14.34 4.30
N GLU A 537 13.90 14.42 5.39
CA GLU A 537 12.51 14.00 5.50
C GLU A 537 11.62 15.25 5.67
N TYR A 538 10.60 15.36 4.83
CA TYR A 538 9.66 16.49 4.89
C TYR A 538 8.27 16.06 5.34
N SER A 539 7.54 16.96 5.98
CA SER A 539 6.09 16.85 6.15
C SER A 539 5.37 17.62 5.04
N ASP A 540 5.07 18.89 5.26
CA ASP A 540 4.41 19.82 4.33
C ASP A 540 5.33 20.99 3.92
N ASN A 541 6.63 20.78 3.99
CA ASN A 541 7.68 21.80 3.81
C ASN A 541 8.78 21.36 2.82
N LYS A 542 8.41 20.59 1.81
CA LYS A 542 9.33 20.02 0.79
C LYS A 542 10.15 21.11 0.10
N GLU A 543 9.48 22.15 -0.39
CA GLU A 543 10.11 23.25 -1.14
C GLU A 543 11.24 23.93 -0.35
N ARG A 544 11.05 24.05 0.96
CA ARG A 544 12.08 24.61 1.83
C ARG A 544 13.30 23.71 1.94
N LEU A 545 13.11 22.40 2.07
CA LEU A 545 14.22 21.46 2.16
C LEU A 545 14.99 21.41 0.84
N GLU A 546 14.30 21.42 -0.29
CA GLU A 546 14.89 21.42 -1.64
C GLU A 546 15.60 22.73 -1.97
N GLY A 547 15.00 23.88 -1.62
CA GLY A 547 15.51 25.19 -2.00
C GLY A 547 16.57 25.77 -1.05
N GLU A 548 16.50 25.46 0.26
CA GLU A 548 17.38 26.07 1.26
C GLU A 548 18.39 25.08 1.87
N ILE A 549 17.93 23.91 2.30
CA ILE A 549 18.73 23.01 3.14
C ILE A 549 19.61 22.09 2.31
N LYS A 550 19.04 21.43 1.30
CA LYS A 550 19.79 20.51 0.44
C LYS A 550 20.98 21.18 -0.27
N PRO A 551 20.82 22.35 -0.95
CA PRO A 551 21.93 22.98 -1.64
C PRO A 551 23.08 23.38 -0.70
N GLU A 552 22.76 23.79 0.52
CA GLU A 552 23.76 24.16 1.52
C GLU A 552 24.51 22.93 2.06
N ILE A 553 23.84 21.76 2.20
CA ILE A 553 24.51 20.50 2.56
C ILE A 553 25.46 20.08 1.45
N GLU A 554 25.00 20.04 0.20
CA GLU A 554 25.81 19.64 -0.97
C GLU A 554 27.02 20.55 -1.14
N ARG A 555 26.87 21.85 -0.88
CA ARG A 555 27.99 22.80 -0.91
C ARG A 555 29.03 22.56 0.19
N ARG A 556 28.61 22.22 1.42
CA ARG A 556 29.53 22.01 2.56
C ARG A 556 30.14 20.61 2.59
N PHE A 557 29.40 19.62 2.11
CA PHE A 557 29.73 18.19 2.17
C PHE A 557 29.60 17.56 0.77
N PRO A 558 30.54 17.83 -0.17
CA PRO A 558 30.37 17.47 -1.59
C PRO A 558 30.38 15.96 -1.86
N LEU A 559 30.80 15.14 -0.89
CA LEU A 559 30.77 13.68 -1.01
C LEU A 559 29.54 13.03 -0.33
N VAL A 560 28.63 13.84 0.21
CA VAL A 560 27.39 13.36 0.80
C VAL A 560 26.30 13.29 -0.26
N GLN A 561 25.76 12.10 -0.48
CA GLN A 561 24.56 11.92 -1.30
C GLN A 561 23.33 12.37 -0.51
N VAL A 562 22.64 13.41 -0.97
CA VAL A 562 21.43 13.93 -0.31
C VAL A 562 20.18 13.44 -1.01
N ILE A 563 19.32 12.75 -0.27
CA ILE A 563 18.02 12.22 -0.70
C ILE A 563 16.93 13.02 0.01
N ILE A 564 15.83 13.31 -0.66
CA ILE A 564 14.64 13.92 -0.07
C ILE A 564 13.47 12.96 -0.20
N GLN A 565 12.82 12.64 0.93
CA GLN A 565 11.65 11.76 1.01
C GLN A 565 10.61 12.38 1.95
N PRO A 566 9.32 12.03 1.80
CA PRO A 566 8.36 12.35 2.86
C PRO A 566 8.71 11.59 4.14
N LEU A 567 8.47 12.21 5.30
CA LEU A 567 8.35 11.47 6.55
C LEU A 567 7.32 10.37 6.37
N SER A 568 7.58 9.15 6.88
CA SER A 568 6.55 8.13 6.98
C SER A 568 5.27 8.75 7.54
N LEU A 569 4.13 8.52 6.89
CA LEU A 569 2.90 9.21 7.29
C LEU A 569 2.42 8.77 8.68
N THR A 570 2.70 7.53 9.07
CA THR A 570 2.48 7.06 10.43
C THR A 570 3.28 7.87 11.44
N SER A 571 4.55 8.14 11.15
CA SER A 571 5.39 9.00 12.00
C SER A 571 4.93 10.45 11.95
N ALA A 572 4.62 10.97 10.76
CA ALA A 572 4.17 12.33 10.54
C ALA A 572 2.87 12.65 11.28
N ALA A 573 1.92 11.70 11.36
CA ALA A 573 0.69 11.86 12.14
C ALA A 573 0.96 12.12 13.63
N HIS A 574 2.08 11.61 14.17
CA HIS A 574 2.51 11.87 15.54
C HIS A 574 3.42 13.11 15.70
N MET A 575 4.07 13.53 14.62
CA MET A 575 5.02 14.67 14.65
C MET A 575 4.36 15.98 14.25
N GLY A 576 3.33 15.92 13.42
CA GLY A 576 2.55 17.09 12.99
C GLY A 576 3.13 17.85 11.79
N PRO A 577 2.32 18.75 11.22
CA PRO A 577 2.74 19.64 10.15
C PRO A 577 3.92 20.52 10.55
N GLY A 578 4.74 20.95 9.59
CA GLY A 578 5.93 21.78 9.82
C GLY A 578 7.15 21.02 10.32
N SER A 579 7.00 19.72 10.65
CA SER A 579 8.12 18.87 11.08
C SER A 579 9.00 18.46 9.90
N TRP A 580 10.27 18.21 10.16
CA TRP A 580 11.22 17.68 9.18
C TRP A 580 12.27 16.83 9.87
N GLY A 581 12.91 15.94 9.12
CA GLY A 581 13.94 15.03 9.63
C GLY A 581 15.25 15.14 8.86
N MET A 582 16.32 14.71 9.51
CA MET A 582 17.63 14.56 8.92
C MET A 582 18.28 13.30 9.49
N ALA A 583 18.31 12.25 8.67
CA ALA A 583 19.02 11.01 9.00
C ALA A 583 20.27 10.88 8.15
N PHE A 584 21.35 10.29 8.66
CA PHE A 584 22.54 10.01 7.87
C PHE A 584 23.26 8.75 8.32
N LEU A 585 23.84 8.07 7.34
CA LEU A 585 24.68 6.88 7.50
C LEU A 585 26.01 7.11 6.78
N LYS A 586 27.11 6.97 7.50
CA LYS A 586 28.47 7.11 6.95
C LYS A 586 28.88 5.82 6.24
N GLU A 587 29.57 5.93 5.12
CA GLU A 587 30.25 4.80 4.51
C GLU A 587 31.53 4.48 5.31
N ASP A 588 31.72 3.19 5.64
CA ASP A 588 32.94 2.76 6.33
C ASP A 588 34.15 2.88 5.38
N SER A 589 35.12 3.70 5.77
CA SER A 589 36.37 3.93 5.04
C SER A 589 37.30 2.70 4.98
N GLN A 590 36.94 1.59 5.65
CA GLN A 590 37.81 0.39 5.75
C GLN A 590 37.55 -0.70 4.69
N LYS A 591 36.52 -0.57 3.81
CA LYS A 591 36.21 -1.62 2.83
C LYS A 591 36.72 -1.39 1.40
N ASN A 592 37.34 -0.24 1.09
CA ASN A 592 37.81 0.04 -0.27
C ASN A 592 39.21 -0.51 -0.62
N ASP A 593 39.97 -1.07 0.32
CA ASP A 593 41.34 -1.55 0.05
C ASP A 593 41.50 -3.07 -0.14
N SER A 594 40.37 -3.85 -0.13
CA SER A 594 40.45 -5.31 -0.28
C SER A 594 39.94 -5.86 -1.61
N TYR A 595 39.61 -5.00 -2.59
CA TYR A 595 39.22 -5.40 -3.95
C TYR A 595 39.97 -4.58 -5.01
N VAL A 596 41.32 -4.66 -5.00
CA VAL A 596 42.17 -4.35 -6.14
C VAL A 596 42.98 -5.59 -6.51
#